data_45666a95848e33c71a51f1562466cbd4
#
_entry.id   45666a95848e33c71a51f1562466cbd4
#
_cell.length_a   1.000
_cell.length_b   1.000
_cell.length_c   1.000
_cell.angle_alpha   90.00
_cell.angle_beta   90.00
_cell.angle_gamma   90.00
#
_symmetry.space_group_name_H-M   'P 1'
#
loop_
_entity.id
_entity.type
_entity.pdbx_description
1 polymer ?
#
loop_
_entity_poly.entity_id
_entity_poly.type
_entity_poly.pdbx_seq_one_letter_code
_entity_poly.pdbx_strand_id
1 'polypeptide(L)'
;MSLEGKQYYFVAYDYDTSAIFAIPITDLRDETIIIAFTEVFEELVEKGYTPTFNVTDNQATTPIKAFLKKKNCHWKFVEPSNHRVNAAERAIQTFNNHFISGFSSTDTNWLLQLWDQLTRQAVTTLNILRKLRMDPLQISIRTAEWTQI
;
A
#
# COMPACT_ATOMS: atom_id res chain seq x y z
N MET A 1 -15.28 10.77 3.74
CA MET A 1 -14.13 11.60 4.17
C MET A 1 -13.96 11.43 5.66
N SER A 2 -12.72 11.18 6.12
CA SER A 2 -12.45 11.08 7.55
C SER A 2 -12.47 12.45 8.23
N LEU A 3 -12.39 12.47 9.58
CA LEU A 3 -12.24 13.73 10.34
C LEU A 3 -10.95 14.47 9.98
N GLU A 4 -9.90 13.75 9.57
CA GLU A 4 -8.62 14.31 9.12
C GLU A 4 -8.59 14.64 7.62
N GLY A 5 -9.73 14.57 6.93
CA GLY A 5 -9.85 14.88 5.50
C GLY A 5 -9.37 13.77 4.57
N LYS A 6 -9.06 12.58 5.08
CA LYS A 6 -8.67 11.43 4.25
C LYS A 6 -9.86 10.92 3.44
N GLN A 7 -9.63 10.60 2.17
CA GLN A 7 -10.67 10.12 1.25
C GLN A 7 -10.30 8.82 0.56
N TYR A 8 -9.00 8.52 0.51
CA TYR A 8 -8.43 7.36 -0.18
C TYR A 8 -7.47 6.63 0.75
N TYR A 9 -7.03 5.48 0.34
CA TYR A 9 -5.84 4.86 0.89
C TYR A 9 -4.92 4.38 -0.23
N PHE A 10 -3.64 4.56 0.02
CA PHE A 10 -2.57 4.04 -0.80
C PHE A 10 -2.23 2.64 -0.34
N VAL A 11 -2.26 1.65 -1.23
CA VAL A 11 -1.92 0.27 -0.90
C VAL A 11 -0.63 -0.12 -1.60
N ALA A 12 0.31 -0.64 -0.83
CA ALA A 12 1.52 -1.25 -1.35
C ALA A 12 1.63 -2.71 -0.87
N TYR A 13 2.25 -3.54 -1.68
CA TYR A 13 2.51 -4.94 -1.37
C TYR A 13 3.99 -5.23 -1.53
N ASP A 14 4.60 -5.71 -0.48
CA ASP A 14 5.97 -6.20 -0.53
C ASP A 14 6.00 -7.69 -0.84
N TYR A 15 6.71 -8.04 -1.91
CA TYR A 15 6.72 -9.41 -2.45
C TYR A 15 7.51 -10.39 -1.58
N ASP A 16 8.54 -9.89 -0.92
CA ASP A 16 9.47 -10.74 -0.19
C ASP A 16 8.93 -11.09 1.18
N THR A 17 8.37 -10.11 1.87
CA THR A 17 7.74 -10.32 3.18
C THR A 17 6.27 -10.72 3.08
N SER A 18 5.67 -10.62 1.89
CA SER A 18 4.22 -10.71 1.69
C SER A 18 3.42 -9.71 2.51
N ALA A 19 4.05 -8.63 2.97
CA ALA A 19 3.40 -7.59 3.75
C ALA A 19 2.53 -6.69 2.87
N ILE A 20 1.39 -6.29 3.41
CA ILE A 20 0.51 -5.27 2.86
C ILE A 20 0.68 -4.01 3.68
N PHE A 21 0.79 -2.87 3.00
CA PHE A 21 0.78 -1.53 3.57
C PHE A 21 -0.47 -0.83 3.06
N ALA A 22 -1.16 -0.12 3.92
CA ALA A 22 -2.27 0.75 3.52
C ALA A 22 -2.17 2.05 4.32
N ILE A 23 -2.05 3.16 3.61
CA ILE A 23 -1.83 4.49 4.18
C ILE A 23 -2.99 5.38 3.77
N PRO A 24 -3.77 5.91 4.72
CA PRO A 24 -4.84 6.87 4.41
C PRO A 24 -4.26 8.15 3.82
N ILE A 25 -4.80 8.59 2.69
CA ILE A 25 -4.37 9.79 1.98
C ILE A 25 -5.55 10.74 1.71
N THR A 26 -5.26 12.01 1.56
CA THR A 26 -6.27 13.06 1.34
C THR A 26 -6.73 13.16 -0.10
N ASP A 27 -5.80 12.96 -1.03
CA ASP A 27 -6.01 13.12 -2.47
C ASP A 27 -5.04 12.24 -3.26
N LEU A 28 -5.17 12.24 -4.58
CA LEU A 28 -4.35 11.45 -5.51
C LEU A 28 -3.27 12.29 -6.21
N ARG A 29 -2.86 13.42 -5.62
CA ARG A 29 -1.77 14.23 -6.17
C ARG A 29 -0.42 13.54 -5.97
N ASP A 30 0.49 13.79 -6.87
CA ASP A 30 1.83 13.20 -6.84
C ASP A 30 2.55 13.41 -5.51
N GLU A 31 2.42 14.59 -4.91
CA GLU A 31 3.02 14.94 -3.63
C GLU A 31 2.50 14.04 -2.50
N THR A 32 1.18 13.86 -2.43
CA THR A 32 0.53 13.00 -1.44
C THR A 32 0.93 11.53 -1.62
N ILE A 33 0.99 11.09 -2.86
CA ILE A 33 1.43 9.74 -3.21
C ILE A 33 2.90 9.51 -2.85
N ILE A 34 3.78 10.49 -3.11
CA ILE A 34 5.20 10.41 -2.75
C ILE A 34 5.38 10.36 -1.23
N ILE A 35 4.57 11.08 -0.47
CA ILE A 35 4.58 10.99 1.00
C ILE A 35 4.22 9.57 1.45
N ALA A 36 3.14 9.00 0.92
CA ALA A 36 2.74 7.64 1.25
C ALA A 36 3.79 6.59 0.86
N PHE A 37 4.42 6.74 -0.31
CA PHE A 37 5.56 5.92 -0.71
C PHE A 37 6.72 6.05 0.28
N THR A 38 7.01 7.27 0.73
CA THR A 38 8.11 7.52 1.68
C THR A 38 7.86 6.77 2.99
N GLU A 39 6.64 6.81 3.52
CA GLU A 39 6.26 6.08 4.73
C GLU A 39 6.49 4.57 4.58
N VAL A 40 6.08 3.98 3.44
CA VAL A 40 6.32 2.56 3.16
C VAL A 40 7.81 2.23 3.08
N PHE A 41 8.59 3.07 2.40
CA PHE A 41 10.04 2.89 2.30
C PHE A 41 10.72 2.95 3.67
N GLU A 42 10.35 3.94 4.49
CA GLU A 42 10.90 4.12 5.84
C GLU A 42 10.55 2.93 6.73
N GLU A 43 9.31 2.48 6.72
CA GLU A 43 8.89 1.30 7.50
C GLU A 43 9.64 0.03 7.08
N LEU A 44 9.91 -0.15 5.78
CA LEU A 44 10.69 -1.29 5.29
C LEU A 44 12.16 -1.18 5.71
N VAL A 45 12.75 0.01 5.59
CA VAL A 45 14.14 0.25 6.01
C VAL A 45 14.31 0.04 7.52
N GLU A 46 13.38 0.50 8.35
CA GLU A 46 13.38 0.24 9.80
C GLU A 46 13.34 -1.26 10.13
N LYS A 47 12.67 -2.04 9.30
CA LYS A 47 12.62 -3.52 9.41
C LYS A 47 13.85 -4.22 8.81
N GLY A 48 14.83 -3.46 8.30
CA GLY A 48 16.06 -3.99 7.72
C GLY A 48 15.98 -4.37 6.24
N TYR A 49 14.91 -3.97 5.54
CA TYR A 49 14.74 -4.22 4.11
C TYR A 49 15.10 -2.98 3.30
N THR A 50 15.70 -3.19 2.12
CA THR A 50 16.03 -2.09 1.20
C THR A 50 15.28 -2.32 -0.12
N PRO A 51 14.19 -1.60 -0.38
CA PRO A 51 13.45 -1.74 -1.61
C PRO A 51 14.28 -1.33 -2.83
N THR A 52 14.47 -2.23 -3.78
CA THR A 52 15.29 -2.00 -4.98
C THR A 52 14.48 -1.98 -6.27
N PHE A 53 13.25 -2.49 -6.24
CA PHE A 53 12.43 -2.62 -7.42
C PHE A 53 10.96 -2.35 -7.13
N ASN A 54 10.33 -1.52 -7.96
CA ASN A 54 8.92 -1.20 -7.88
C ASN A 54 8.19 -1.59 -9.16
N VAL A 55 7.01 -2.18 -9.02
CA VAL A 55 6.09 -2.44 -10.13
C VAL A 55 4.84 -1.58 -9.89
N THR A 56 4.53 -0.72 -10.82
CA THR A 56 3.37 0.17 -10.74
C THR A 56 2.59 0.14 -12.04
N ASP A 57 1.33 0.53 -11.98
CA ASP A 57 0.51 0.73 -13.15
C ASP A 57 1.06 1.89 -14.01
N ASN A 58 0.61 1.98 -15.26
CA ASN A 58 1.01 3.02 -16.23
C ASN A 58 0.75 4.47 -15.80
N GLN A 59 0.20 4.68 -14.62
CA GLN A 59 -0.12 5.99 -14.06
C GLN A 59 1.05 6.68 -13.34
N ALA A 60 2.23 6.07 -13.29
CA ALA A 60 3.38 6.71 -12.64
C ALA A 60 3.82 7.96 -13.42
N THR A 61 3.60 9.10 -12.80
CA THR A 61 3.96 10.42 -13.31
C THR A 61 5.46 10.68 -13.26
N THR A 62 5.91 11.75 -13.90
CA THR A 62 7.32 12.17 -13.87
C THR A 62 7.86 12.41 -12.46
N PRO A 63 7.14 13.07 -11.53
CA PRO A 63 7.57 13.23 -10.15
C PRO A 63 7.76 11.91 -9.40
N ILE A 64 6.84 10.96 -9.59
CA ILE A 64 6.95 9.62 -8.96
C ILE A 64 8.19 8.87 -9.47
N LYS A 65 8.44 8.91 -10.78
CA LYS A 65 9.67 8.32 -11.39
C LYS A 65 10.93 8.96 -10.84
N ALA A 66 10.95 10.28 -10.70
CA ALA A 66 12.09 11.02 -10.12
C ALA A 66 12.33 10.62 -8.66
N PHE A 67 11.27 10.45 -7.87
CA PHE A 67 11.34 9.97 -6.50
C PHE A 67 11.94 8.55 -6.43
N LEU A 68 11.45 7.60 -7.21
CA LEU A 68 11.96 6.23 -7.26
C LEU A 68 13.44 6.20 -7.64
N LYS A 69 13.83 7.00 -8.64
CA LYS A 69 15.23 7.16 -9.04
C LYS A 69 16.10 7.70 -7.90
N LYS A 70 15.63 8.69 -7.16
CA LYS A 70 16.32 9.24 -5.97
C LYS A 70 16.53 8.19 -4.87
N LYS A 71 15.58 7.27 -4.72
CA LYS A 71 15.67 6.14 -3.77
C LYS A 71 16.47 4.96 -4.31
N ASN A 72 17.12 5.06 -5.49
CA ASN A 72 17.80 3.96 -6.19
C ASN A 72 16.89 2.72 -6.44
N CYS A 73 15.60 2.98 -6.59
CA CYS A 73 14.61 1.95 -6.85
C CYS A 73 14.30 1.89 -8.35
N HIS A 74 14.55 0.74 -8.97
CA HIS A 74 14.14 0.48 -10.34
C HIS A 74 12.63 0.32 -10.43
N TRP A 75 12.03 0.61 -11.58
CA TRP A 75 10.59 0.43 -11.77
C TRP A 75 10.26 -0.22 -13.11
N LYS A 76 9.14 -0.93 -13.10
CA LYS A 76 8.54 -1.52 -14.29
C LYS A 76 7.05 -1.18 -14.30
N PHE A 77 6.52 -0.87 -15.48
CA PHE A 77 5.08 -0.72 -15.67
C PHE A 77 4.43 -2.06 -15.98
N VAL A 78 3.25 -2.30 -15.40
CA VAL A 78 2.41 -3.43 -15.77
C VAL A 78 1.61 -3.03 -17.02
N GLU A 79 1.59 -3.90 -18.02
CA GLU A 79 0.74 -3.69 -19.19
C GLU A 79 -0.74 -3.77 -18.79
N PRO A 80 -1.62 -2.89 -19.36
CA PRO A 80 -3.02 -2.77 -18.96
C PRO A 80 -3.85 -4.05 -19.04
N SER A 81 -3.37 -5.07 -19.76
CA SER A 81 -4.09 -6.34 -19.97
C SER A 81 -3.59 -7.48 -19.08
N ASN A 82 -2.57 -7.28 -18.27
CA ASN A 82 -1.91 -8.34 -17.51
C ASN A 82 -2.32 -8.39 -16.03
N HIS A 83 -3.62 -8.25 -15.75
CA HIS A 83 -4.21 -8.27 -14.41
C HIS A 83 -3.92 -9.55 -13.61
N ARG A 84 -3.61 -10.66 -14.28
CA ARG A 84 -3.32 -11.96 -13.61
C ARG A 84 -1.99 -11.99 -12.85
N VAL A 85 -1.09 -11.09 -13.15
CA VAL A 85 0.26 -11.05 -12.55
C VAL A 85 0.36 -10.03 -11.42
N ASN A 86 -0.66 -9.21 -11.23
CA ASN A 86 -0.61 -8.13 -10.27
C ASN A 86 -0.95 -8.63 -8.85
N ALA A 87 0.10 -8.92 -8.07
CA ALA A 87 -0.08 -9.28 -6.65
C ALA A 87 -0.66 -8.12 -5.83
N ALA A 88 -0.50 -6.88 -6.29
CA ALA A 88 -1.07 -5.73 -5.63
C ALA A 88 -2.59 -5.68 -5.78
N GLU A 89 -3.17 -6.00 -6.93
CA GLU A 89 -4.63 -6.12 -7.06
C GLU A 89 -5.20 -7.11 -6.03
N ARG A 90 -4.53 -8.26 -5.87
CA ARG A 90 -4.94 -9.25 -4.86
C ARG A 90 -4.73 -8.73 -3.44
N ALA A 91 -3.66 -7.97 -3.21
CA ALA A 91 -3.41 -7.34 -1.92
C ALA A 91 -4.48 -6.29 -1.59
N ILE A 92 -4.86 -5.47 -2.57
CA ILE A 92 -5.96 -4.49 -2.45
C ILE A 92 -7.27 -5.20 -2.13
N GLN A 93 -7.64 -6.23 -2.88
CA GLN A 93 -8.85 -7.00 -2.63
C GLN A 93 -8.84 -7.63 -1.23
N THR A 94 -7.70 -8.20 -0.83
CA THR A 94 -7.52 -8.81 0.49
C THR A 94 -7.66 -7.77 1.59
N PHE A 95 -7.00 -6.63 1.43
CA PHE A 95 -7.11 -5.52 2.37
C PHE A 95 -8.54 -5.00 2.45
N ASN A 96 -9.19 -4.73 1.32
CA ASN A 96 -10.56 -4.22 1.26
C ASN A 96 -11.52 -5.17 1.98
N ASN A 97 -11.47 -6.46 1.69
CA ASN A 97 -12.34 -7.45 2.32
C ASN A 97 -12.12 -7.50 3.84
N HIS A 98 -10.87 -7.49 4.28
CA HIS A 98 -10.53 -7.51 5.70
C HIS A 98 -10.95 -6.22 6.39
N PHE A 99 -10.69 -5.07 5.77
CA PHE A 99 -11.03 -3.76 6.30
C PHE A 99 -12.55 -3.58 6.42
N ILE A 100 -13.31 -3.90 5.36
CA ILE A 100 -14.78 -3.81 5.36
C ILE A 100 -15.39 -4.75 6.40
N SER A 101 -14.87 -5.98 6.50
CA SER A 101 -15.32 -6.95 7.50
C SER A 101 -15.06 -6.45 8.92
N GLY A 102 -13.85 -5.93 9.20
CA GLY A 102 -13.50 -5.33 10.48
C GLY A 102 -14.37 -4.12 10.80
N PHE A 103 -14.57 -3.25 9.81
CA PHE A 103 -15.40 -2.07 9.94
C PHE A 103 -16.88 -2.40 10.22
N SER A 104 -17.42 -3.44 9.58
CA SER A 104 -18.77 -3.92 9.82
C SER A 104 -18.96 -4.55 11.21
N SER A 105 -17.86 -4.91 11.86
CA SER A 105 -17.83 -5.51 13.21
C SER A 105 -17.66 -4.46 14.32
N THR A 106 -17.48 -3.20 13.96
CA THR A 106 -17.37 -2.12 14.97
C THR A 106 -18.72 -1.86 15.64
N ASP A 107 -18.67 -1.26 16.83
CA ASP A 107 -19.87 -0.83 17.55
C ASP A 107 -20.72 0.10 16.67
N THR A 108 -22.05 -0.02 16.78
CA THR A 108 -23.02 0.83 16.06
C THR A 108 -22.87 2.31 16.37
N ASN A 109 -22.27 2.65 17.51
CA ASN A 109 -21.96 4.02 17.91
C ASN A 109 -20.60 4.52 17.40
N TRP A 110 -19.85 3.66 16.69
CA TRP A 110 -18.57 4.05 16.12
C TRP A 110 -18.75 5.13 15.06
N LEU A 111 -17.98 6.21 15.19
CA LEU A 111 -17.99 7.29 14.20
C LEU A 111 -17.32 6.82 12.90
N LEU A 112 -18.11 6.66 11.85
CA LEU A 112 -17.65 6.25 10.51
C LEU A 112 -16.50 7.14 9.98
N GLN A 113 -16.43 8.37 10.46
CA GLN A 113 -15.39 9.34 10.09
C GLN A 113 -14.00 9.04 10.68
N LEU A 114 -13.88 8.04 11.57
CA LEU A 114 -12.62 7.60 12.15
C LEU A 114 -12.03 6.36 11.43
N TRP A 115 -12.50 6.07 10.23
CA TRP A 115 -12.09 4.88 9.48
C TRP A 115 -10.57 4.81 9.23
N ASP A 116 -9.94 5.96 9.05
CA ASP A 116 -8.49 6.08 8.83
C ASP A 116 -7.66 5.57 10.02
N GLN A 117 -8.15 5.74 11.24
CA GLN A 117 -7.50 5.20 12.45
C GLN A 117 -7.54 3.66 12.50
N LEU A 118 -8.60 3.06 11.96
CA LEU A 118 -8.72 1.60 11.88
C LEU A 118 -7.78 0.98 10.82
N THR A 119 -7.36 1.75 9.84
CA THR A 119 -6.51 1.26 8.75
C THR A 119 -5.22 0.63 9.29
N ARG A 120 -4.55 1.28 10.22
CA ARG A 120 -3.31 0.77 10.83
C ARG A 120 -3.53 -0.55 11.57
N GLN A 121 -4.61 -0.65 12.33
CA GLN A 121 -4.96 -1.89 13.03
C GLN A 121 -5.29 -3.02 12.04
N ALA A 122 -6.06 -2.72 11.00
CA ALA A 122 -6.40 -3.69 9.96
C ALA A 122 -5.15 -4.23 9.25
N VAL A 123 -4.22 -3.36 8.86
CA VAL A 123 -2.94 -3.73 8.25
C VAL A 123 -2.12 -4.62 9.21
N THR A 124 -1.99 -4.22 10.47
CA THR A 124 -1.23 -4.98 11.46
C THR A 124 -1.82 -6.39 11.64
N THR A 125 -3.13 -6.48 11.86
CA THR A 125 -3.82 -7.77 12.02
C THR A 125 -3.66 -8.64 10.78
N LEU A 126 -3.85 -8.06 9.60
CA LEU A 126 -3.73 -8.78 8.33
C LEU A 126 -2.32 -9.34 8.13
N ASN A 127 -1.29 -8.55 8.40
CA ASN A 127 0.11 -8.95 8.24
C ASN A 127 0.54 -10.02 9.27
N ILE A 128 0.03 -9.98 10.49
CA ILE A 128 0.26 -11.03 11.51
C ILE A 128 -0.32 -12.37 11.04
N LEU A 129 -1.49 -12.36 10.42
CA LEU A 129 -2.16 -13.57 9.93
C LEU A 129 -1.53 -14.12 8.64
N ARG A 130 -0.71 -13.35 7.94
CA ARG A 130 -0.04 -13.80 6.72
C ARG A 130 1.26 -14.51 7.09
N LYS A 131 1.49 -15.67 6.48
CA LYS A 131 2.78 -16.35 6.60
C LYS A 131 3.83 -15.52 5.86
N LEU A 132 4.83 -15.04 6.59
CA LEU A 132 5.99 -14.42 5.99
C LEU A 132 6.70 -15.44 5.10
N ARG A 133 6.86 -15.12 3.83
CA ARG A 133 7.65 -15.91 2.90
C ARG A 133 9.08 -15.39 3.00
N MET A 134 9.88 -16.04 3.81
CA MET A 134 11.30 -15.75 3.95
C MET A 134 12.05 -16.35 2.76
N ASP A 135 12.32 -15.56 1.75
CA ASP A 135 13.31 -15.88 0.73
C ASP A 135 14.36 -14.75 0.71
N PRO A 136 15.61 -15.01 1.13
CA PRO A 136 16.55 -13.94 1.53
C PRO A 136 17.20 -13.15 0.38
N LEU A 137 16.83 -13.37 -0.87
CA LEU A 137 17.68 -12.91 -2.01
C LEU A 137 17.05 -11.91 -2.99
N GLN A 138 15.79 -11.50 -2.85
CA GLN A 138 15.19 -10.51 -3.76
C GLN A 138 14.14 -9.63 -3.07
N ILE A 139 14.55 -8.50 -2.56
CA ILE A 139 13.64 -7.51 -2.01
C ILE A 139 13.11 -6.61 -3.14
N SER A 140 11.86 -6.80 -3.51
CA SER A 140 11.18 -5.94 -4.48
C SER A 140 9.80 -5.52 -3.99
N ILE A 141 9.57 -4.21 -3.85
CA ILE A 141 8.23 -3.67 -3.70
C ILE A 141 7.57 -3.69 -5.07
N ARG A 142 6.44 -4.40 -5.17
CA ARG A 142 5.62 -4.37 -6.37
C ARG A 142 4.29 -3.70 -6.04
N THR A 143 4.07 -2.57 -6.64
CA THR A 143 2.82 -1.86 -6.92
C THR A 143 2.20 -1.06 -5.79
N ALA A 144 1.92 0.18 -6.15
CA ALA A 144 0.99 1.05 -5.46
C ALA A 144 -0.23 1.29 -6.36
N GLU A 145 -1.40 0.98 -5.90
CA GLU A 145 -2.67 1.34 -6.51
C GLU A 145 -3.52 2.16 -5.53
N TRP A 146 -4.34 3.05 -6.08
CA TRP A 146 -5.21 3.91 -5.29
C TRP A 146 -6.63 3.42 -5.34
N THR A 147 -7.27 3.36 -4.20
CA THR A 147 -8.68 2.99 -4.11
C THR A 147 -9.45 4.06 -3.36
N GLN A 148 -10.54 4.51 -3.95
CA GLN A 148 -11.50 5.39 -3.29
C GLN A 148 -12.37 4.57 -2.33
N ILE A 149 -12.61 5.11 -1.14
CA ILE A 149 -13.48 4.53 -0.12
C ILE A 149 -14.90 5.05 -0.28
#